data_51abf77598c92e01e0ddae66e0d4fb9b
#
_entry.id   51abf77598c92e01e0ddae66e0d4fb9b
#
_cell.length_a   1.000
_cell.length_b   1.000
_cell.length_c   1.000
_cell.angle_alpha   90.00
_cell.angle_beta   90.00
_cell.angle_gamma   90.00
#
_symmetry.space_group_name_H-M   'P 1'
#
loop_
_entity.id
_entity.type
_entity.pdbx_description
1 polymer ?
#
loop_
_entity_poly.entity_id
_entity_poly.type
_entity_poly.pdbx_seq_one_letter_code
_entity_poly.pdbx_strand_id
1 'polypeptide(L)'
;HKYDPITQREYYGLYAFFNTVQEVDLPCPTPEETAAYRKAKAAYDQEHARLTEALARYEREVFPRRLADWAGAPADASQSLPAPVAGALAVPAEQRTPEQQSALEQYFRGVDPELLKLQKAVADHAKKAPAPPDRKAQTLAENPKPPATRVLIRGDFLRPGDPVQPHVPAVLPALATSSGRTPPRLDLARWIVDPRNPLTARVAVNRAWQHLFGQGLVTTPDDFG
;
A
#
# COMPACT_ATOMS: atom_id res chain seq x y z
N HIS A 1 3.88 15.43 -39.96
CA HIS A 1 4.88 14.65 -40.66
C HIS A 1 4.83 14.88 -42.15
N LYS A 2 5.87 14.52 -42.93
CA LYS A 2 5.94 14.92 -44.37
C LYS A 2 4.80 14.34 -45.20
N TYR A 3 4.29 13.20 -44.85
CA TYR A 3 3.27 12.46 -45.61
C TYR A 3 1.96 12.26 -44.87
N ASP A 4 1.95 12.45 -43.54
CA ASP A 4 0.78 12.23 -42.70
C ASP A 4 0.24 13.55 -42.16
N PRO A 5 -1.08 13.69 -41.98
CA PRO A 5 -1.71 14.92 -41.47
C PRO A 5 -1.50 15.06 -39.94
N ILE A 6 -0.38 14.57 -39.40
CA ILE A 6 -0.04 14.58 -37.98
C ILE A 6 1.18 15.47 -37.76
N THR A 7 1.03 16.48 -36.95
CA THR A 7 2.11 17.38 -36.58
C THR A 7 3.04 16.74 -35.52
N GLN A 8 4.26 17.24 -35.41
CA GLN A 8 5.17 16.81 -34.34
C GLN A 8 4.55 17.05 -32.95
N ARG A 9 3.80 18.13 -32.77
CA ARG A 9 3.12 18.43 -31.50
C ARG A 9 2.06 17.37 -31.16
N GLU A 10 1.28 16.92 -32.13
CA GLU A 10 0.29 15.84 -31.95
C GLU A 10 0.93 14.51 -31.61
N TYR A 11 2.07 14.19 -32.24
CA TYR A 11 2.86 13.02 -31.85
C TYR A 11 3.25 13.06 -30.37
N TYR A 12 3.82 14.18 -29.90
CA TYR A 12 4.16 14.34 -28.50
C TYR A 12 2.92 14.45 -27.59
N GLY A 13 1.77 14.82 -28.10
CA GLY A 13 0.48 14.77 -27.41
C GLY A 13 0.06 13.33 -27.09
N LEU A 14 0.20 12.42 -28.07
CA LEU A 14 -0.01 10.99 -27.83
C LEU A 14 1.06 10.40 -26.89
N TYR A 15 2.32 10.74 -27.08
CA TYR A 15 3.41 10.33 -26.21
C TYR A 15 3.18 10.76 -24.76
N ALA A 16 2.58 11.92 -24.53
CA ALA A 16 2.33 12.46 -23.20
C ALA A 16 1.44 11.57 -22.33
N PHE A 17 0.54 10.75 -22.91
CA PHE A 17 -0.25 9.77 -22.15
C PHE A 17 0.64 8.71 -21.50
N PHE A 18 1.75 8.35 -22.14
CA PHE A 18 2.65 7.31 -21.65
C PHE A 18 3.75 7.85 -20.73
N ASN A 19 4.03 9.15 -20.78
CA ASN A 19 5.01 9.79 -19.91
C ASN A 19 4.49 10.00 -18.47
N THR A 20 3.22 9.72 -18.23
CA THR A 20 2.59 9.80 -16.91
C THR A 20 2.70 8.51 -16.10
N VAL A 21 3.38 7.49 -16.61
CA VAL A 21 3.43 6.16 -16.00
C VAL A 21 4.55 5.98 -15.01
N GLN A 22 4.27 5.18 -13.99
CA GLN A 22 5.30 4.54 -13.16
C GLN A 22 5.02 3.05 -13.04
N GLU A 23 6.07 2.25 -13.01
CA GLU A 23 5.97 0.83 -12.73
C GLU A 23 5.70 0.62 -11.24
N VAL A 24 4.75 -0.24 -10.94
CA VAL A 24 4.39 -0.61 -9.56
C VAL A 24 4.09 -2.09 -9.46
N ASP A 25 4.40 -2.66 -8.31
CA ASP A 25 4.00 -4.02 -7.97
C ASP A 25 2.66 -3.98 -7.23
N LEU A 26 1.62 -4.56 -7.80
CA LEU A 26 0.34 -4.73 -7.12
C LEU A 26 0.23 -6.13 -6.53
N PRO A 27 -0.28 -6.27 -5.27
CA PRO A 27 -0.62 -7.56 -4.72
C PRO A 27 -1.64 -8.27 -5.63
N CYS A 28 -1.30 -9.48 -6.06
CA CYS A 28 -2.14 -10.28 -6.96
C CYS A 28 -2.24 -11.74 -6.44
N PRO A 29 -2.72 -11.94 -5.20
CA PRO A 29 -2.89 -13.28 -4.65
C PRO A 29 -4.03 -14.01 -5.37
N THR A 30 -3.91 -15.34 -5.44
CA THR A 30 -5.02 -16.17 -5.94
C THR A 30 -6.20 -16.14 -4.97
N PRO A 31 -7.42 -16.50 -5.42
CA PRO A 31 -8.57 -16.64 -4.54
C PRO A 31 -8.31 -17.62 -3.38
N GLU A 32 -7.60 -18.73 -3.65
CA GLU A 32 -7.24 -19.74 -2.66
C GLU A 32 -6.26 -19.21 -1.61
N GLU A 33 -5.18 -18.50 -2.04
CA GLU A 33 -4.22 -17.86 -1.14
C GLU A 33 -4.92 -16.81 -0.25
N THR A 34 -5.83 -16.03 -0.85
CA THR A 34 -6.62 -15.04 -0.12
C THR A 34 -7.54 -15.69 0.91
N ALA A 35 -8.23 -16.78 0.55
CA ALA A 35 -9.12 -17.52 1.46
C ALA A 35 -8.34 -18.18 2.60
N ALA A 36 -7.19 -18.80 2.29
CA ALA A 36 -6.31 -19.41 3.28
C ALA A 36 -5.78 -18.36 4.27
N TYR A 37 -5.30 -17.24 3.78
CA TYR A 37 -4.84 -16.14 4.63
C TYR A 37 -5.94 -15.59 5.53
N ARG A 38 -7.14 -15.34 4.99
CA ARG A 38 -8.30 -14.84 5.77
C ARG A 38 -8.67 -15.81 6.89
N LYS A 39 -8.68 -17.11 6.61
CA LYS A 39 -8.96 -18.15 7.61
C LYS A 39 -7.90 -18.18 8.71
N ALA A 40 -6.62 -18.18 8.33
CA ALA A 40 -5.51 -18.16 9.27
C ALA A 40 -5.50 -16.88 10.12
N LYS A 41 -5.75 -15.74 9.49
CA LYS A 41 -5.82 -14.44 10.17
C LYS A 41 -6.97 -14.37 11.16
N ALA A 42 -8.16 -14.87 10.80
CA ALA A 42 -9.31 -14.89 11.71
C ALA A 42 -9.04 -15.74 12.96
N ALA A 43 -8.44 -16.93 12.81
CA ALA A 43 -8.06 -17.77 13.93
C ALA A 43 -6.99 -17.11 14.81
N TYR A 44 -5.99 -16.46 14.17
CA TYR A 44 -4.97 -15.70 14.89
C TYR A 44 -5.56 -14.52 15.67
N ASP A 45 -6.42 -13.71 15.04
CA ASP A 45 -7.02 -12.53 15.65
C ASP A 45 -7.90 -12.92 16.86
N GLN A 46 -8.64 -14.02 16.77
CA GLN A 46 -9.46 -14.54 17.87
C GLN A 46 -8.61 -14.93 19.09
N GLU A 47 -7.54 -15.67 18.88
CA GLU A 47 -6.65 -16.08 19.97
C GLU A 47 -5.85 -14.90 20.51
N HIS A 48 -5.39 -13.99 19.64
CA HIS A 48 -4.68 -12.79 20.06
C HIS A 48 -5.57 -11.89 20.93
N ALA A 49 -6.84 -11.70 20.54
CA ALA A 49 -7.81 -10.95 21.34
C ALA A 49 -8.04 -11.61 22.71
N ARG A 50 -8.15 -12.95 22.77
CA ARG A 50 -8.31 -13.68 24.03
C ARG A 50 -7.11 -13.47 24.97
N LEU A 51 -5.90 -13.52 24.45
CA LEU A 51 -4.68 -13.33 25.25
C LEU A 51 -4.51 -11.90 25.74
N THR A 52 -4.78 -10.92 24.88
CA THR A 52 -4.72 -9.49 25.24
C THR A 52 -5.79 -9.11 26.24
N GLU A 53 -6.99 -9.67 26.12
CA GLU A 53 -8.07 -9.47 27.10
C GLU A 53 -7.72 -10.08 28.46
N ALA A 54 -7.13 -11.27 28.48
CA ALA A 54 -6.67 -11.92 29.70
C ALA A 54 -5.59 -11.08 30.40
N LEU A 55 -4.63 -10.54 29.65
CA LEU A 55 -3.63 -9.62 30.19
C LEU A 55 -4.27 -8.34 30.76
N ALA A 56 -5.15 -7.70 29.98
CA ALA A 56 -5.82 -6.46 30.40
C ALA A 56 -6.71 -6.67 31.64
N ARG A 57 -7.39 -7.83 31.71
CA ARG A 57 -8.18 -8.19 32.90
C ARG A 57 -7.30 -8.41 34.12
N TYR A 58 -6.17 -9.09 33.95
CA TYR A 58 -5.20 -9.30 35.01
C TYR A 58 -4.66 -7.97 35.54
N GLU A 59 -4.24 -7.07 34.66
CA GLU A 59 -3.72 -5.74 35.01
C GLU A 59 -4.75 -4.88 35.74
N ARG A 60 -6.02 -4.98 35.38
CA ARG A 60 -7.10 -4.20 35.99
C ARG A 60 -7.60 -4.77 37.32
N GLU A 61 -7.75 -6.08 37.42
CA GLU A 61 -8.47 -6.72 38.52
C GLU A 61 -7.57 -7.42 39.54
N VAL A 62 -6.45 -7.98 39.10
CA VAL A 62 -5.59 -8.83 39.94
C VAL A 62 -4.30 -8.12 40.34
N PHE A 63 -3.64 -7.47 39.40
CA PHE A 63 -2.35 -6.82 39.61
C PHE A 63 -2.34 -5.81 40.75
N PRO A 64 -3.33 -4.90 40.94
CA PRO A 64 -3.33 -3.96 42.03
C PRO A 64 -3.38 -4.61 43.41
N ARG A 65 -4.12 -5.72 43.53
CA ARG A 65 -4.20 -6.48 44.78
C ARG A 65 -2.88 -7.17 45.11
N ARG A 66 -2.28 -7.82 44.12
CA ARG A 66 -0.99 -8.46 44.25
C ARG A 66 0.14 -7.49 44.55
N LEU A 67 0.11 -6.30 43.97
CA LEU A 67 1.04 -5.22 44.31
C LEU A 67 0.88 -4.80 45.76
N ALA A 68 -0.36 -4.63 46.22
CA ALA A 68 -0.63 -4.28 47.62
C ALA A 68 -0.15 -5.37 48.60
N ASP A 69 -0.44 -6.64 48.30
CA ASP A 69 -0.01 -7.80 49.08
C ASP A 69 1.52 -7.89 49.15
N TRP A 70 2.19 -7.72 47.99
CA TRP A 70 3.66 -7.71 47.92
C TRP A 70 4.27 -6.53 48.69
N ALA A 71 3.71 -5.34 48.55
CA ALA A 71 4.21 -4.14 49.22
C ALA A 71 3.87 -4.08 50.70
N GLY A 72 2.96 -4.92 51.20
CA GLY A 72 2.61 -5.10 52.61
C GLY A 72 3.31 -6.29 53.29
N ALA A 73 3.96 -7.16 52.51
CA ALA A 73 4.70 -8.30 53.04
C ALA A 73 5.99 -7.82 53.75
N PRO A 74 6.42 -8.50 54.85
CA PRO A 74 7.71 -8.17 55.46
C PRO A 74 8.83 -8.36 54.45
N ALA A 75 9.68 -7.32 54.32
CA ALA A 75 10.78 -7.33 53.36
C ALA A 75 11.69 -8.53 53.61
N ASP A 76 11.79 -9.41 52.65
CA ASP A 76 12.70 -10.55 52.70
C ASP A 76 14.13 -9.96 52.60
N ALA A 77 14.88 -10.08 53.68
CA ALA A 77 16.24 -9.52 53.82
C ALA A 77 17.23 -10.12 52.78
N SER A 78 16.83 -11.13 52.05
CA SER A 78 17.61 -11.79 50.96
C SER A 78 17.48 -11.08 49.61
N GLN A 79 16.51 -10.22 49.41
CA GLN A 79 16.30 -9.50 48.14
C GLN A 79 17.00 -8.13 48.13
N SER A 80 18.00 -7.97 47.27
CA SER A 80 18.63 -6.67 47.03
C SER A 80 17.69 -5.80 46.17
N LEU A 81 16.84 -5.01 46.83
CA LEU A 81 15.92 -4.10 46.13
C LEU A 81 16.63 -2.82 45.71
N PRO A 82 16.27 -2.19 44.59
CA PRO A 82 16.74 -0.86 44.20
C PRO A 82 16.40 0.16 45.28
N ALA A 83 17.30 1.09 45.52
CA ALA A 83 17.15 2.11 46.60
C ALA A 83 15.81 2.87 46.56
N PRO A 84 15.25 3.29 45.40
CA PRO A 84 13.93 3.95 45.34
C PRO A 84 12.78 3.03 45.79
N VAL A 85 12.88 1.75 45.49
CA VAL A 85 11.87 0.73 45.88
C VAL A 85 11.93 0.44 47.37
N ALA A 86 13.14 0.22 47.88
CA ALA A 86 13.35 0.01 49.32
C ALA A 86 12.89 1.22 50.15
N GLY A 87 13.21 2.43 49.70
CA GLY A 87 12.75 3.68 50.33
C GLY A 87 11.22 3.83 50.30
N ALA A 88 10.57 3.44 49.19
CA ALA A 88 9.11 3.49 49.07
C ALA A 88 8.41 2.43 49.97
N LEU A 89 9.00 1.24 50.14
CA LEU A 89 8.46 0.21 51.02
C LEU A 89 8.57 0.58 52.51
N ALA A 90 9.56 1.37 52.89
CA ALA A 90 9.72 1.85 54.28
C ALA A 90 8.65 2.87 54.71
N VAL A 91 7.91 3.45 53.74
CA VAL A 91 6.84 4.41 53.99
C VAL A 91 5.49 3.70 54.07
N PRO A 92 4.63 3.97 55.07
CA PRO A 92 3.28 3.42 55.13
C PRO A 92 2.48 3.73 53.86
N ALA A 93 1.64 2.82 53.43
CA ALA A 93 0.93 2.91 52.14
C ALA A 93 0.14 4.21 51.97
N GLU A 94 -0.47 4.70 53.05
CA GLU A 94 -1.27 5.92 53.09
C GLU A 94 -0.45 7.24 53.00
N GLN A 95 0.86 7.14 53.20
CA GLN A 95 1.78 8.28 53.18
C GLN A 95 2.73 8.28 51.99
N ARG A 96 2.60 7.31 51.10
CA ARG A 96 3.44 7.22 49.86
C ARG A 96 3.09 8.31 48.89
N THR A 97 4.13 8.94 48.36
CA THR A 97 3.95 9.89 47.25
C THR A 97 3.60 9.18 45.96
N PRO A 98 3.00 9.87 44.98
CA PRO A 98 2.72 9.27 43.65
C PRO A 98 3.97 8.71 42.98
N GLU A 99 5.14 9.35 43.17
CA GLU A 99 6.43 8.88 42.60
C GLU A 99 6.86 7.55 43.25
N GLN A 100 6.68 7.44 44.60
CA GLN A 100 6.98 6.21 45.31
C GLN A 100 6.05 5.07 44.91
N GLN A 101 4.76 5.33 44.73
CA GLN A 101 3.80 4.36 44.24
C GLN A 101 4.16 3.89 42.82
N SER A 102 4.52 4.82 41.94
CA SER A 102 4.95 4.51 40.57
C SER A 102 6.23 3.64 40.54
N ALA A 103 7.20 3.93 41.42
CA ALA A 103 8.43 3.15 41.54
C ALA A 103 8.16 1.70 41.95
N LEU A 104 7.24 1.51 42.93
CA LEU A 104 6.82 0.18 43.38
C LEU A 104 6.10 -0.58 42.27
N GLU A 105 5.17 0.08 41.58
CA GLU A 105 4.41 -0.50 40.48
C GLU A 105 5.35 -0.93 39.33
N GLN A 106 6.25 -0.04 38.92
CA GLN A 106 7.19 -0.31 37.84
C GLN A 106 8.12 -1.49 38.17
N TYR A 107 8.61 -1.55 39.40
CA TYR A 107 9.44 -2.66 39.86
C TYR A 107 8.64 -3.96 39.87
N PHE A 108 7.45 -3.95 40.48
CA PHE A 108 6.62 -5.15 40.63
C PHE A 108 6.14 -5.70 39.26
N ARG A 109 5.88 -4.81 38.29
CA ARG A 109 5.61 -5.22 36.88
C ARG A 109 6.76 -6.03 36.27
N GLY A 110 7.98 -5.78 36.68
CA GLY A 110 9.17 -6.50 36.21
C GLY A 110 9.43 -7.84 36.93
N VAL A 111 8.79 -8.09 38.05
CA VAL A 111 9.03 -9.30 38.88
C VAL A 111 7.79 -10.16 39.11
N ASP A 112 6.59 -9.67 38.82
CA ASP A 112 5.36 -10.45 38.96
C ASP A 112 5.32 -11.60 37.93
N PRO A 113 5.44 -12.88 38.36
CA PRO A 113 5.58 -14.00 37.46
C PRO A 113 4.34 -14.24 36.58
N GLU A 114 3.14 -13.92 37.09
CA GLU A 114 1.90 -14.12 36.32
C GLU A 114 1.73 -13.01 35.26
N LEU A 115 2.07 -11.78 35.58
CA LEU A 115 2.09 -10.68 34.61
C LEU A 115 3.09 -10.98 33.47
N LEU A 116 4.31 -11.36 33.83
CA LEU A 116 5.37 -11.70 32.88
C LEU A 116 4.98 -12.88 32.00
N LYS A 117 4.31 -13.90 32.54
CA LYS A 117 3.79 -15.05 31.79
C LYS A 117 2.72 -14.63 30.78
N LEU A 118 1.78 -13.76 31.17
CA LEU A 118 0.74 -13.25 30.26
C LEU A 118 1.34 -12.37 29.18
N GLN A 119 2.24 -11.47 29.53
CA GLN A 119 2.96 -10.61 28.56
C GLN A 119 3.76 -11.46 27.57
N LYS A 120 4.46 -12.47 28.06
CA LYS A 120 5.19 -13.42 27.22
C LYS A 120 4.25 -14.18 26.28
N ALA A 121 3.10 -14.64 26.76
CA ALA A 121 2.13 -15.33 25.93
C ALA A 121 1.62 -14.46 24.79
N VAL A 122 1.30 -13.17 25.05
CA VAL A 122 0.92 -12.21 24.02
C VAL A 122 2.07 -11.98 23.04
N ALA A 123 3.29 -11.74 23.52
CA ALA A 123 4.47 -11.51 22.68
C ALA A 123 4.83 -12.72 21.81
N ASP A 124 4.76 -13.95 22.36
CA ASP A 124 5.04 -15.17 21.61
C ASP A 124 3.94 -15.49 20.60
N HIS A 125 2.69 -15.14 20.90
CA HIS A 125 1.61 -15.22 19.94
C HIS A 125 1.75 -14.20 18.81
N ALA A 126 2.17 -12.98 19.12
CA ALA A 126 2.40 -11.94 18.11
C ALA A 126 3.40 -12.35 17.03
N LYS A 127 4.41 -13.16 17.40
CA LYS A 127 5.40 -13.72 16.44
C LYS A 127 4.79 -14.71 15.44
N LYS A 128 3.61 -15.25 15.74
CA LYS A 128 2.90 -16.24 14.90
C LYS A 128 1.90 -15.58 13.94
N ALA A 129 1.93 -14.26 13.83
CA ALA A 129 1.03 -13.54 12.93
C ALA A 129 1.19 -14.06 11.50
N PRO A 130 0.11 -14.47 10.82
CA PRO A 130 0.18 -14.98 9.46
C PRO A 130 0.63 -13.84 8.52
N ALA A 131 1.63 -14.13 7.69
CA ALA A 131 2.07 -13.20 6.67
C ALA A 131 1.03 -13.12 5.55
N PRO A 132 0.73 -11.92 5.03
CA PRO A 132 -0.11 -11.77 3.85
C PRO A 132 0.56 -12.45 2.65
N PRO A 133 -0.23 -12.94 1.66
CA PRO A 133 0.33 -13.45 0.41
C PRO A 133 1.21 -12.39 -0.25
N ASP A 134 2.39 -12.76 -0.68
CA ASP A 134 3.40 -11.85 -1.27
C ASP A 134 3.42 -11.86 -2.79
N ARG A 135 2.53 -12.65 -3.42
CA ARG A 135 2.40 -12.70 -4.89
C ARG A 135 2.07 -11.30 -5.43
N LYS A 136 2.89 -10.84 -6.35
CA LYS A 136 2.76 -9.53 -6.96
C LYS A 136 2.69 -9.65 -8.48
N ALA A 137 1.96 -8.74 -9.10
CA ALA A 137 1.96 -8.52 -10.54
C ALA A 137 2.56 -7.15 -10.82
N GLN A 138 3.60 -7.11 -11.66
CA GLN A 138 4.12 -5.85 -12.15
C GLN A 138 3.08 -5.19 -13.05
N THR A 139 2.77 -3.93 -12.80
CA THR A 139 1.79 -3.16 -13.55
C THR A 139 2.21 -1.70 -13.64
N LEU A 140 1.38 -0.91 -14.34
CA LEU A 140 1.61 0.51 -14.54
C LEU A 140 0.54 1.31 -13.80
N ALA A 141 0.97 2.22 -12.93
CA ALA A 141 0.10 3.21 -12.30
C ALA A 141 0.34 4.60 -12.88
N GLU A 142 -0.64 5.49 -12.71
CA GLU A 142 -0.47 6.89 -13.03
C GLU A 142 0.41 7.56 -11.98
N ASN A 143 1.45 8.27 -12.43
CA ASN A 143 2.30 9.06 -11.56
C ASN A 143 1.50 10.29 -11.07
N PRO A 144 1.36 10.50 -9.76
CA PRO A 144 0.65 11.67 -9.23
C PRO A 144 1.34 13.01 -9.55
N LYS A 145 2.63 12.99 -9.91
CA LYS A 145 3.43 14.16 -10.31
C LYS A 145 4.22 13.83 -11.59
N PRO A 146 3.54 13.71 -12.72
CA PRO A 146 4.21 13.34 -13.97
C PRO A 146 5.17 14.44 -14.41
N PRO A 147 6.29 14.08 -15.05
CA PRO A 147 7.18 15.05 -15.67
C PRO A 147 6.46 15.77 -16.82
N ALA A 148 6.79 17.04 -17.03
CA ALA A 148 6.24 17.79 -18.16
C ALA A 148 6.74 17.20 -19.48
N THR A 149 5.83 16.75 -20.34
CA THR A 149 6.17 16.33 -21.69
C THR A 149 6.45 17.56 -22.56
N ARG A 150 7.50 17.52 -23.35
CA ARG A 150 7.91 18.59 -24.24
C ARG A 150 8.13 18.07 -25.66
N VAL A 151 7.86 18.92 -26.64
CA VAL A 151 8.25 18.63 -28.02
C VAL A 151 9.78 18.67 -28.11
N LEU A 152 10.39 17.59 -28.56
CA LEU A 152 11.83 17.55 -28.76
C LEU A 152 12.19 18.05 -30.16
N ILE A 153 12.98 19.11 -30.23
CA ILE A 153 13.34 19.73 -31.51
C ILE A 153 14.17 18.75 -32.33
N ARG A 154 13.65 18.35 -33.49
CA ARG A 154 14.24 17.30 -34.34
C ARG A 154 14.46 15.95 -33.65
N GLY A 155 13.68 15.66 -32.58
CA GLY A 155 13.82 14.44 -31.80
C GLY A 155 15.02 14.44 -30.82
N ASP A 156 15.75 15.54 -30.70
CA ASP A 156 16.90 15.67 -29.82
C ASP A 156 16.45 15.92 -28.38
N PHE A 157 16.73 14.96 -27.49
CA PHE A 157 16.34 15.03 -26.06
C PHE A 157 17.09 16.13 -25.28
N LEU A 158 18.22 16.63 -25.80
CA LEU A 158 18.96 17.75 -25.23
C LEU A 158 18.38 19.11 -25.63
N ARG A 159 17.40 19.12 -26.54
CA ARG A 159 16.79 20.35 -27.06
C ARG A 159 15.25 20.33 -26.85
N PRO A 160 14.79 20.38 -25.57
CA PRO A 160 13.37 20.42 -25.27
C PRO A 160 12.78 21.77 -25.70
N GLY A 161 11.71 21.71 -26.48
CA GLY A 161 10.89 22.85 -26.90
C GLY A 161 9.68 23.07 -25.98
N ASP A 162 8.56 23.46 -26.58
CA ASP A 162 7.32 23.79 -25.87
C ASP A 162 6.76 22.59 -25.09
N PRO A 163 6.16 22.83 -23.91
CA PRO A 163 5.41 21.82 -23.18
C PRO A 163 4.14 21.42 -23.94
N VAL A 164 3.77 20.14 -23.80
CA VAL A 164 2.61 19.56 -24.44
C VAL A 164 1.81 18.76 -23.43
N GLN A 165 0.47 18.90 -23.48
CA GLN A 165 -0.44 18.09 -22.67
C GLN A 165 -0.91 16.87 -23.49
N PRO A 166 -1.33 15.76 -22.83
CA PRO A 166 -1.91 14.61 -23.50
C PRO A 166 -3.11 15.04 -24.37
N HIS A 167 -3.05 14.75 -25.66
CA HIS A 167 -4.13 14.95 -26.61
C HIS A 167 -4.00 14.00 -27.79
N VAL A 168 -5.10 13.79 -28.51
CA VAL A 168 -5.18 12.98 -29.71
C VAL A 168 -5.05 13.84 -30.96
N PRO A 169 -4.67 13.25 -32.13
CA PRO A 169 -4.59 13.99 -33.39
C PRO A 169 -5.92 14.66 -33.76
N ALA A 170 -5.87 15.91 -34.22
CA ALA A 170 -7.05 16.69 -34.54
C ALA A 170 -7.84 16.13 -35.74
N VAL A 171 -7.21 15.33 -36.60
CA VAL A 171 -7.85 14.67 -37.74
C VAL A 171 -8.81 13.54 -37.31
N LEU A 172 -8.70 13.06 -36.06
CA LEU A 172 -9.54 12.00 -35.52
C LEU A 172 -10.58 12.59 -34.54
N PRO A 173 -11.64 11.82 -34.20
CA PRO A 173 -12.64 12.27 -33.24
C PRO A 173 -12.03 12.76 -31.92
N ALA A 174 -12.56 13.83 -31.38
CA ALA A 174 -12.04 14.41 -30.14
C ALA A 174 -12.13 13.42 -28.96
N LEU A 175 -11.10 13.43 -28.09
CA LEU A 175 -11.09 12.68 -26.85
C LEU A 175 -12.13 13.26 -25.88
N ALA A 176 -13.05 12.44 -25.41
CA ALA A 176 -13.94 12.82 -24.31
C ALA A 176 -13.14 12.79 -22.99
N THR A 177 -12.85 13.96 -22.44
CA THR A 177 -12.16 14.09 -21.15
C THR A 177 -13.16 14.30 -20.02
N SER A 178 -12.99 13.59 -18.93
CA SER A 178 -13.67 13.90 -17.67
C SER A 178 -13.16 15.26 -17.17
N SER A 179 -14.05 16.24 -17.05
CA SER A 179 -13.81 17.65 -16.77
C SER A 179 -12.55 17.99 -15.94
N GLY A 180 -11.68 18.79 -16.51
CA GLY A 180 -10.68 19.60 -15.79
C GLY A 180 -9.39 18.89 -15.35
N ARG A 181 -9.21 17.62 -15.65
CA ARG A 181 -7.99 16.85 -15.33
C ARG A 181 -7.22 16.49 -16.60
N THR A 182 -5.91 16.32 -16.47
CA THR A 182 -5.09 15.67 -17.49
C THR A 182 -5.67 14.30 -17.80
N PRO A 183 -6.03 13.99 -19.08
CA PRO A 183 -6.66 12.73 -19.42
C PRO A 183 -5.71 11.55 -19.15
N PRO A 184 -6.13 10.55 -18.37
CA PRO A 184 -5.32 9.38 -18.11
C PRO A 184 -5.28 8.43 -19.30
N ARG A 185 -4.34 7.46 -19.29
CA ARG A 185 -4.25 6.40 -20.31
C ARG A 185 -5.54 5.63 -20.52
N LEU A 186 -6.37 5.49 -19.48
CA LEU A 186 -7.67 4.84 -19.59
C LEU A 186 -8.61 5.58 -20.54
N ASP A 187 -8.56 6.92 -20.56
CA ASP A 187 -9.37 7.71 -21.49
C ASP A 187 -8.86 7.54 -22.93
N LEU A 188 -7.54 7.45 -23.12
CA LEU A 188 -6.96 7.09 -24.42
C LEU A 188 -7.40 5.67 -24.84
N ALA A 189 -7.35 4.71 -23.96
CA ALA A 189 -7.78 3.34 -24.25
C ALA A 189 -9.27 3.28 -24.66
N ARG A 190 -10.15 3.97 -23.95
CA ARG A 190 -11.56 4.09 -24.28
C ARG A 190 -11.78 4.76 -25.62
N TRP A 191 -11.01 5.82 -25.92
CA TRP A 191 -11.06 6.51 -27.19
C TRP A 191 -10.62 5.63 -28.38
N ILE A 192 -9.57 4.80 -28.19
CA ILE A 192 -9.11 3.86 -29.22
C ILE A 192 -10.21 2.88 -29.58
N VAL A 193 -10.96 2.35 -28.61
CA VAL A 193 -12.03 1.36 -28.85
C VAL A 193 -13.42 2.00 -29.05
N ASP A 194 -13.52 3.32 -29.07
CA ASP A 194 -14.78 4.02 -29.30
C ASP A 194 -15.31 3.68 -30.72
N PRO A 195 -16.59 3.31 -30.88
CA PRO A 195 -17.18 3.03 -32.19
C PRO A 195 -17.08 4.18 -33.20
N ARG A 196 -16.91 5.40 -32.69
CA ARG A 196 -16.70 6.61 -33.53
C ARG A 196 -15.28 6.71 -34.08
N ASN A 197 -14.32 5.95 -33.52
CA ASN A 197 -12.96 5.91 -34.06
C ASN A 197 -12.95 5.12 -35.37
N PRO A 198 -12.68 5.77 -36.53
CA PRO A 198 -12.83 5.10 -37.83
C PRO A 198 -11.70 4.10 -38.11
N LEU A 199 -10.57 4.17 -37.40
CA LEU A 199 -9.37 3.40 -37.73
C LEU A 199 -9.32 2.06 -37.03
N THR A 200 -9.65 1.99 -35.75
CA THR A 200 -9.41 0.78 -34.94
C THR A 200 -10.09 -0.46 -35.49
N ALA A 201 -11.38 -0.35 -35.83
CA ALA A 201 -12.12 -1.50 -36.40
C ALA A 201 -11.58 -1.90 -37.80
N ARG A 202 -11.27 -0.91 -38.63
CA ARG A 202 -10.73 -1.16 -40.00
C ARG A 202 -9.37 -1.85 -39.92
N VAL A 203 -8.46 -1.37 -39.10
CA VAL A 203 -7.14 -1.97 -38.92
C VAL A 203 -7.24 -3.38 -38.35
N ALA A 204 -8.09 -3.60 -37.33
CA ALA A 204 -8.29 -4.92 -36.74
C ALA A 204 -8.81 -5.94 -37.74
N VAL A 205 -9.85 -5.57 -38.51
CA VAL A 205 -10.40 -6.44 -39.54
C VAL A 205 -9.38 -6.71 -40.64
N ASN A 206 -8.67 -5.68 -41.11
CA ASN A 206 -7.67 -5.86 -42.17
C ASN A 206 -6.52 -6.79 -41.74
N ARG A 207 -6.04 -6.66 -40.51
CA ARG A 207 -5.01 -7.56 -39.97
C ARG A 207 -5.52 -8.99 -39.81
N ALA A 208 -6.72 -9.18 -39.27
CA ALA A 208 -7.32 -10.50 -39.16
C ALA A 208 -7.47 -11.16 -40.53
N TRP A 209 -7.95 -10.40 -41.51
CA TRP A 209 -8.07 -10.88 -42.91
C TRP A 209 -6.70 -11.26 -43.50
N GLN A 210 -5.70 -10.40 -43.33
CA GLN A 210 -4.34 -10.66 -43.80
C GLN A 210 -3.75 -11.94 -43.20
N HIS A 211 -3.97 -12.20 -41.91
CA HIS A 211 -3.51 -13.44 -41.27
C HIS A 211 -4.20 -14.68 -41.79
N LEU A 212 -5.47 -14.59 -42.17
CA LEU A 212 -6.25 -15.73 -42.67
C LEU A 212 -6.03 -16.01 -44.18
N PHE A 213 -5.86 -14.93 -44.95
CA PHE A 213 -5.84 -15.03 -46.43
C PHE A 213 -4.51 -14.61 -47.07
N GLY A 214 -3.51 -14.25 -46.26
CA GLY A 214 -2.16 -13.88 -46.73
C GLY A 214 -2.02 -12.42 -47.18
N GLN A 215 -3.10 -11.77 -47.63
CA GLN A 215 -3.12 -10.37 -48.04
C GLN A 215 -4.31 -9.64 -47.41
N GLY A 216 -4.12 -8.42 -46.94
CA GLY A 216 -5.18 -7.61 -46.37
C GLY A 216 -6.20 -7.11 -47.41
N LEU A 217 -7.40 -6.74 -46.95
CA LEU A 217 -8.40 -6.06 -47.80
C LEU A 217 -7.84 -4.73 -48.30
N VAL A 218 -7.11 -4.02 -47.43
CA VAL A 218 -6.23 -2.92 -47.81
C VAL A 218 -4.82 -3.48 -47.88
N THR A 219 -4.21 -3.39 -49.05
CA THR A 219 -2.89 -3.97 -49.33
C THR A 219 -1.73 -3.26 -48.66
N THR A 220 -1.96 -2.05 -48.21
CA THR A 220 -1.02 -1.21 -47.43
C THR A 220 -1.43 -1.21 -45.94
N PRO A 221 -1.06 -2.25 -45.15
CA PRO A 221 -1.59 -2.45 -43.79
C PRO A 221 -1.23 -1.37 -42.80
N ASP A 222 -0.22 -0.58 -43.10
CA ASP A 222 0.25 0.54 -42.24
C ASP A 222 -0.12 1.92 -42.82
N ASP A 223 -0.88 1.95 -43.92
CA ASP A 223 -1.35 3.16 -44.58
C ASP A 223 -2.82 2.97 -45.03
N PHE A 224 -3.73 3.51 -44.27
CA PHE A 224 -5.18 3.46 -44.53
C PHE A 224 -5.72 4.70 -45.22
N GLY A 225 -4.88 5.56 -45.75
CA GLY A 225 -5.19 6.73 -46.58
C GLY A 225 -5.09 8.02 -45.85
#